data_fa48a9ccb6012320035fef832745f524
#
_entry.id   fa48a9ccb6012320035fef832745f524
#
_cell.length_a   1.000
_cell.length_b   1.000
_cell.length_c   1.000
_cell.angle_alpha   90.00
_cell.angle_beta   90.00
_cell.angle_gamma   90.00
#
_symmetry.space_group_name_H-M   'P 1'
#
loop_
_entity.id
_entity.type
_entity.pdbx_description
1 polymer ?
#
loop_
_entity_poly.entity_id
_entity_poly.type
_entity_poly.pdbx_seq_one_letter_code
_entity_poly.pdbx_strand_id
1 'polypeptide(L)'
;MNALAATSRNFRQAARLLGLDSKLEKSLLIPFREIKVECTIPKDDGTLASFVGFRVQHDNARGPMKGGIRYHPEGFGNVGSWAAQLIHEKGGKVIALGDVSGTIRNKAGIDVPALMKHRNEGGQLKDFHGAEVMDASELLVHECDVLLPCALGGVLNRENAPDVKAKFIIEAANHPTDPEADEILTKKGVVVLPDIYANAGGVIVSYFEWVQNIQGFMWEEEKVNMELHKYMNSAFQNIKAMCKSQDCNLRMGAFTLGVNRVARATILRGWEA
;
A
#
# COMPACT_ATOMS: atom_id res chain seq x y z
N MET A 1 -9.19 -2.80 14.24
CA MET A 1 -10.11 -1.76 13.66
C MET A 1 -10.25 -2.04 12.18
N ASN A 2 -11.42 -1.93 11.56
CA ASN A 2 -11.52 -2.15 10.11
C ASN A 2 -10.90 -0.98 9.32
N ALA A 3 -10.48 -1.23 8.08
CA ALA A 3 -9.77 -0.28 7.23
C ALA A 3 -10.53 1.05 7.02
N LEU A 4 -11.86 0.99 6.91
CA LEU A 4 -12.70 2.20 6.75
C LEU A 4 -12.65 3.10 7.98
N ALA A 5 -12.76 2.52 9.18
CA ALA A 5 -12.70 3.28 10.43
C ALA A 5 -11.31 3.89 10.64
N ALA A 6 -10.25 3.17 10.29
CA ALA A 6 -8.87 3.66 10.35
C ALA A 6 -8.64 4.81 9.37
N THR A 7 -9.07 4.67 8.12
CA THR A 7 -8.98 5.73 7.11
C THR A 7 -9.75 6.98 7.53
N SER A 8 -10.97 6.81 8.05
CA SER A 8 -11.79 7.92 8.57
C SER A 8 -11.12 8.64 9.73
N ARG A 9 -10.46 7.91 10.63
CA ARG A 9 -9.69 8.49 11.74
C ARG A 9 -8.53 9.35 11.22
N ASN A 10 -7.72 8.81 10.31
CA ASN A 10 -6.58 9.51 9.73
C ASN A 10 -7.02 10.75 8.93
N PHE A 11 -8.10 10.62 8.15
CA PHE A 11 -8.70 11.76 7.43
C PHE A 11 -9.10 12.89 8.38
N ARG A 12 -9.86 12.59 9.44
CA ARG A 12 -10.29 13.59 10.42
C ARG A 12 -9.11 14.26 11.12
N GLN A 13 -8.06 13.51 11.41
CA GLN A 13 -6.85 14.08 11.99
C GLN A 13 -6.15 15.03 11.01
N ALA A 14 -6.02 14.65 9.73
CA ALA A 14 -5.49 15.51 8.69
C ALA A 14 -6.35 16.78 8.48
N ALA A 15 -7.68 16.64 8.48
CA ALA A 15 -8.61 17.76 8.38
C ALA A 15 -8.42 18.77 9.52
N ARG A 16 -8.23 18.29 10.76
CA ARG A 16 -7.92 19.15 11.91
C ARG A 16 -6.59 19.88 11.77
N LEU A 17 -5.53 19.19 11.34
CA LEU A 17 -4.21 19.80 11.10
C LEU A 17 -4.27 20.91 10.05
N LEU A 18 -5.16 20.77 9.07
CA LEU A 18 -5.39 21.75 8.02
C LEU A 18 -6.38 22.85 8.39
N GLY A 19 -7.08 22.74 9.54
CA GLY A 19 -8.13 23.67 9.91
C GLY A 19 -9.29 23.72 8.92
N LEU A 20 -9.67 22.57 8.33
CA LEU A 20 -10.78 22.53 7.37
C LEU A 20 -12.10 22.88 8.02
N ASP A 21 -12.93 23.64 7.29
CA ASP A 21 -14.30 23.89 7.70
C ASP A 21 -15.11 22.59 7.80
N SER A 22 -16.01 22.52 8.76
CA SER A 22 -16.78 21.31 9.06
C SER A 22 -17.70 20.86 7.91
N LYS A 23 -18.19 21.78 7.09
CA LYS A 23 -19.00 21.45 5.91
C LYS A 23 -18.16 20.81 4.83
N LEU A 24 -16.96 21.36 4.58
CA LEU A 24 -16.01 20.80 3.63
C LEU A 24 -15.52 19.42 4.09
N GLU A 25 -15.20 19.26 5.39
CA GLU A 25 -14.84 17.96 5.96
C GLU A 25 -15.93 16.91 5.70
N LYS A 26 -17.18 17.24 5.96
CA LYS A 26 -18.32 16.34 5.75
C LYS A 26 -18.51 16.01 4.26
N SER A 27 -18.39 17.00 3.36
CA SER A 27 -18.56 16.79 1.93
C SER A 27 -17.51 15.84 1.35
N LEU A 28 -16.26 15.92 1.80
CA LEU A 28 -15.18 15.05 1.36
C LEU A 28 -15.30 13.59 1.84
N LEU A 29 -16.13 13.33 2.85
CA LEU A 29 -16.43 11.97 3.33
C LEU A 29 -17.54 11.27 2.53
N ILE A 30 -18.31 12.02 1.77
CA ILE A 30 -19.43 11.48 0.99
C ILE A 30 -18.96 11.17 -0.43
N PRO A 31 -19.14 9.94 -0.93
CA PRO A 31 -18.81 9.65 -2.33
C PRO A 31 -19.69 10.44 -3.28
N PHE A 32 -19.10 10.94 -4.35
CA PHE A 32 -19.81 11.64 -5.42
C PHE A 32 -20.81 10.73 -6.13
N ARG A 33 -20.43 9.46 -6.33
CA ARG A 33 -21.26 8.48 -7.01
C ARG A 33 -20.92 7.05 -6.57
N GLU A 34 -21.95 6.24 -6.44
CA GLU A 34 -21.86 4.81 -6.21
C GLU A 34 -22.54 4.07 -7.37
N ILE A 35 -21.85 3.09 -7.96
CA ILE A 35 -22.35 2.26 -9.05
C ILE A 35 -22.40 0.83 -8.54
N LYS A 36 -23.58 0.23 -8.52
CA LYS A 36 -23.81 -1.18 -8.23
C LYS A 36 -23.95 -1.94 -9.56
N VAL A 37 -23.23 -3.03 -9.71
CA VAL A 37 -23.28 -3.91 -10.88
C VAL A 37 -23.54 -5.33 -10.41
N GLU A 38 -24.49 -6.01 -11.02
CA GLU A 38 -24.72 -7.44 -10.82
C GLU A 38 -24.23 -8.18 -12.07
N CYS A 39 -23.42 -9.21 -11.88
CA CYS A 39 -22.98 -10.08 -12.96
C CYS A 39 -23.10 -11.54 -12.56
N THR A 40 -23.54 -12.36 -13.51
CA THR A 40 -23.63 -13.81 -13.35
C THR A 40 -22.57 -14.46 -14.23
N ILE A 41 -21.74 -15.29 -13.64
CA ILE A 41 -20.62 -15.95 -14.31
C ILE A 41 -20.82 -17.45 -14.25
N PRO A 42 -20.68 -18.18 -15.38
CA PRO A 42 -20.67 -19.63 -15.37
C PRO A 42 -19.38 -20.13 -14.70
N LYS A 43 -19.51 -21.13 -13.86
CA LYS A 43 -18.37 -21.84 -13.24
C LYS A 43 -17.96 -23.04 -14.09
N ASP A 44 -16.77 -23.57 -13.82
CA ASP A 44 -16.23 -24.75 -14.51
C ASP A 44 -17.08 -26.01 -14.30
N ASP A 45 -17.85 -26.07 -13.21
CA ASP A 45 -18.78 -27.16 -12.89
C ASP A 45 -20.16 -27.03 -13.61
N GLY A 46 -20.31 -26.01 -14.45
CA GLY A 46 -21.56 -25.74 -15.19
C GLY A 46 -22.63 -25.02 -14.37
N THR A 47 -22.41 -24.71 -13.09
CA THR A 47 -23.33 -23.91 -12.29
C THR A 47 -23.08 -22.40 -12.53
N LEU A 48 -24.09 -21.58 -12.17
CA LEU A 48 -23.98 -20.12 -12.24
C LEU A 48 -23.66 -19.53 -10.86
N ALA A 49 -22.72 -18.59 -10.82
CA ALA A 49 -22.48 -17.77 -9.64
C ALA A 49 -22.84 -16.32 -9.93
N SER A 50 -23.66 -15.71 -9.07
CA SER A 50 -24.02 -14.29 -9.16
C SER A 50 -23.17 -13.50 -8.17
N PHE A 51 -22.59 -12.41 -8.65
CA PHE A 51 -21.76 -11.48 -7.89
C PHE A 51 -22.35 -10.08 -7.96
N VAL A 52 -22.23 -9.36 -6.86
CA VAL A 52 -22.56 -7.93 -6.80
C VAL A 52 -21.26 -7.15 -6.62
N GLY A 53 -20.95 -6.32 -7.62
CA GLY A 53 -19.80 -5.42 -7.58
C GLY A 53 -20.24 -3.98 -7.25
N PHE A 54 -19.41 -3.28 -6.50
CA PHE A 54 -19.61 -1.86 -6.21
C PHE A 54 -18.41 -1.07 -6.73
N ARG A 55 -18.70 0.05 -7.41
CA ARG A 55 -17.69 1.06 -7.75
C ARG A 55 -18.04 2.36 -7.06
N VAL A 56 -17.31 2.69 -6.01
CA VAL A 56 -17.48 3.93 -5.25
C VAL A 56 -16.52 4.96 -5.80
N GLN A 57 -17.04 6.11 -6.22
CA GLN A 57 -16.28 7.22 -6.79
C GLN A 57 -16.40 8.43 -5.87
N HIS A 58 -15.32 8.76 -5.16
CA HIS A 58 -15.34 9.77 -4.11
C HIS A 58 -15.28 11.20 -4.64
N ASP A 59 -14.26 11.54 -5.42
CA ASP A 59 -14.05 12.92 -5.87
C ASP A 59 -13.32 12.95 -7.22
N ASN A 60 -13.65 13.93 -8.06
CA ASN A 60 -13.00 14.19 -9.34
C ASN A 60 -12.35 15.56 -9.41
N ALA A 61 -12.19 16.27 -8.29
CA ALA A 61 -11.63 17.62 -8.25
C ALA A 61 -10.19 17.68 -8.76
N ARG A 62 -9.46 16.58 -8.69
CA ARG A 62 -8.07 16.45 -9.12
C ARG A 62 -7.89 15.72 -10.45
N GLY A 63 -8.95 15.28 -11.08
CA GLY A 63 -8.87 14.54 -12.35
C GLY A 63 -9.88 13.40 -12.43
N PRO A 64 -9.67 12.46 -13.36
CA PRO A 64 -10.62 11.37 -13.56
C PRO A 64 -10.70 10.48 -12.31
N MET A 65 -11.87 9.87 -12.10
CA MET A 65 -12.09 8.89 -11.04
C MET A 65 -11.45 7.55 -11.44
N LYS A 66 -10.11 7.54 -11.54
CA LYS A 66 -9.26 6.42 -11.94
C LYS A 66 -8.36 6.02 -10.78
N GLY A 67 -8.15 4.73 -10.66
CA GLY A 67 -7.40 4.13 -9.55
C GLY A 67 -8.34 3.56 -8.50
N GLY A 68 -7.80 2.80 -7.59
CA GLY A 68 -8.55 2.18 -6.51
C GLY A 68 -7.64 1.34 -5.63
N ILE A 69 -8.13 1.06 -4.44
CA ILE A 69 -7.44 0.21 -3.46
C ILE A 69 -7.95 -1.22 -3.67
N ARG A 70 -7.04 -2.18 -3.69
CA ARG A 70 -7.33 -3.62 -3.72
C ARG A 70 -6.74 -4.28 -2.49
N TYR A 71 -7.43 -5.31 -2.00
CA TYR A 71 -6.95 -6.15 -0.92
C TYR A 71 -6.80 -7.57 -1.46
N HIS A 72 -5.64 -8.19 -1.27
CA HIS A 72 -5.35 -9.55 -1.74
C HIS A 72 -4.57 -10.32 -0.68
N PRO A 73 -4.85 -11.63 -0.50
CA PRO A 73 -4.28 -12.42 0.60
C PRO A 73 -2.84 -12.93 0.40
N GLU A 74 -2.18 -12.68 -0.74
CA GLU A 74 -0.87 -13.25 -1.04
C GLU A 74 0.31 -12.35 -0.62
N GLY A 75 1.21 -12.84 0.26
CA GLY A 75 2.39 -12.12 0.75
C GLY A 75 3.56 -12.09 -0.24
N PHE A 76 4.13 -13.25 -0.55
CA PHE A 76 5.13 -13.42 -1.60
C PHE A 76 4.46 -13.64 -2.97
N GLY A 77 3.40 -12.85 -3.23
CA GLY A 77 2.73 -12.71 -4.52
C GLY A 77 3.51 -11.78 -5.46
N ASN A 78 2.80 -11.09 -6.36
CA ASN A 78 3.45 -10.21 -7.33
C ASN A 78 4.26 -9.08 -6.67
N VAL A 79 3.74 -8.43 -5.64
CA VAL A 79 4.43 -7.32 -4.98
C VAL A 79 5.64 -7.80 -4.18
N GLY A 80 5.47 -8.83 -3.34
CA GLY A 80 6.54 -9.32 -2.48
C GLY A 80 7.71 -9.94 -3.25
N SER A 81 7.46 -10.66 -4.34
CA SER A 81 8.50 -11.26 -5.16
C SER A 81 9.33 -10.20 -5.89
N TRP A 82 8.70 -9.21 -6.50
CA TRP A 82 9.41 -8.09 -7.12
C TRP A 82 10.17 -7.24 -6.11
N ALA A 83 9.61 -7.01 -4.92
CA ALA A 83 10.30 -6.30 -3.86
C ALA A 83 11.55 -7.06 -3.41
N ALA A 84 11.46 -8.38 -3.20
CA ALA A 84 12.60 -9.22 -2.83
C ALA A 84 13.69 -9.19 -3.90
N GLN A 85 13.31 -9.31 -5.17
CA GLN A 85 14.24 -9.26 -6.30
C GLN A 85 14.97 -7.92 -6.36
N LEU A 86 14.24 -6.80 -6.36
CA LEU A 86 14.82 -5.46 -6.47
C LEU A 86 15.71 -5.11 -5.26
N ILE A 87 15.36 -5.58 -4.05
CA ILE A 87 16.18 -5.43 -2.86
C ILE A 87 17.49 -6.21 -3.03
N HIS A 88 17.40 -7.45 -3.48
CA HIS A 88 18.56 -8.30 -3.74
C HIS A 88 19.50 -7.69 -4.79
N GLU A 89 18.96 -7.21 -5.92
CA GLU A 89 19.71 -6.54 -6.98
C GLU A 89 20.43 -5.26 -6.51
N LYS A 90 19.88 -4.58 -5.50
CA LYS A 90 20.51 -3.42 -4.85
C LYS A 90 21.48 -3.79 -3.72
N GLY A 91 21.79 -5.07 -3.55
CA GLY A 91 22.70 -5.56 -2.52
C GLY A 91 22.08 -5.70 -1.13
N GLY A 92 20.75 -5.58 -1.03
CA GLY A 92 20.02 -5.86 0.22
C GLY A 92 19.93 -7.35 0.49
N LYS A 93 19.93 -7.74 1.75
CA LYS A 93 19.83 -9.12 2.18
C LYS A 93 18.39 -9.44 2.58
N VAL A 94 17.74 -10.35 1.87
CA VAL A 94 16.42 -10.89 2.21
C VAL A 94 16.63 -12.07 3.15
N ILE A 95 16.20 -11.98 4.40
CA ILE A 95 16.48 -12.98 5.45
C ILE A 95 15.27 -13.82 5.83
N ALA A 96 14.06 -13.36 5.55
CA ALA A 96 12.82 -14.09 5.80
C ALA A 96 11.75 -13.70 4.79
N LEU A 97 10.91 -14.65 4.41
CA LEU A 97 9.78 -14.47 3.49
C LEU A 97 8.61 -15.34 3.93
N GLY A 98 7.39 -14.87 3.68
CA GLY A 98 6.17 -15.62 3.96
C GLY A 98 5.11 -15.41 2.89
N ASP A 99 4.37 -16.48 2.59
CA ASP A 99 3.17 -16.47 1.76
C ASP A 99 2.11 -17.46 2.29
N VAL A 100 1.07 -17.71 1.50
CA VAL A 100 0.00 -18.64 1.86
C VAL A 100 0.47 -20.10 1.98
N SER A 101 1.61 -20.46 1.37
CA SER A 101 2.16 -21.83 1.40
C SER A 101 3.07 -22.08 2.61
N GLY A 102 3.58 -21.02 3.24
CA GLY A 102 4.44 -21.09 4.42
C GLY A 102 5.38 -19.91 4.59
N THR A 103 6.28 -20.05 5.53
CA THR A 103 7.27 -19.02 5.89
C THR A 103 8.65 -19.65 6.00
N ILE A 104 9.65 -18.97 5.42
CA ILE A 104 11.04 -19.41 5.40
C ILE A 104 11.98 -18.33 5.89
N ARG A 105 13.12 -18.73 6.45
CA ARG A 105 14.19 -17.85 6.88
C ARG A 105 15.57 -18.39 6.50
N ASN A 106 16.50 -17.47 6.29
CA ASN A 106 17.93 -17.74 6.21
C ASN A 106 18.71 -16.52 6.70
N LYS A 107 19.36 -16.59 7.86
CA LYS A 107 20.14 -15.48 8.43
C LYS A 107 21.30 -15.03 7.53
N ALA A 108 21.85 -15.94 6.74
CA ALA A 108 22.92 -15.61 5.76
C ALA A 108 22.38 -14.86 4.53
N GLY A 109 21.07 -14.88 4.33
CA GLY A 109 20.35 -14.35 3.17
C GLY A 109 19.79 -15.48 2.32
N ILE A 110 18.57 -15.28 1.83
CA ILE A 110 17.91 -16.18 0.88
C ILE A 110 18.45 -15.87 -0.51
N ASP A 111 18.80 -16.92 -1.26
CA ASP A 111 19.12 -16.80 -2.68
C ASP A 111 17.83 -16.50 -3.46
N VAL A 112 17.56 -15.20 -3.66
CA VAL A 112 16.32 -14.74 -4.31
C VAL A 112 16.22 -15.22 -5.76
N PRO A 113 17.26 -15.18 -6.61
CA PRO A 113 17.22 -15.75 -7.95
C PRO A 113 16.85 -17.25 -7.97
N ALA A 114 17.47 -18.05 -7.10
CA ALA A 114 17.14 -19.48 -6.99
C ALA A 114 15.70 -19.71 -6.50
N LEU A 115 15.22 -18.90 -5.56
CA LEU A 115 13.84 -18.95 -5.08
C LEU A 115 12.85 -18.58 -6.18
N MET A 116 13.13 -17.54 -6.97
CA MET A 116 12.26 -17.14 -8.09
C MET A 116 12.18 -18.24 -9.15
N LYS A 117 13.29 -18.91 -9.44
CA LYS A 117 13.32 -20.06 -10.34
C LYS A 117 12.45 -21.20 -9.79
N HIS A 118 12.65 -21.59 -8.52
CA HIS A 118 11.85 -22.61 -7.84
C HIS A 118 10.34 -22.32 -7.93
N ARG A 119 9.93 -21.08 -7.69
CA ARG A 119 8.53 -20.64 -7.81
C ARG A 119 8.00 -20.74 -9.24
N ASN A 120 8.78 -20.32 -10.24
CA ASN A 120 8.38 -20.37 -11.64
C ASN A 120 8.22 -21.81 -12.14
N GLU A 121 8.90 -22.77 -11.52
CA GLU A 121 8.76 -24.20 -11.74
C GLU A 121 7.57 -24.82 -10.98
N GLY A 122 6.78 -24.01 -10.27
CA GLY A 122 5.58 -24.44 -9.51
C GLY A 122 5.87 -24.89 -8.08
N GLY A 123 7.09 -24.68 -7.56
CA GLY A 123 7.46 -24.98 -6.18
C GLY A 123 6.81 -24.02 -5.18
N GLN A 124 6.47 -24.55 -4.00
CA GLN A 124 5.94 -23.76 -2.90
C GLN A 124 7.08 -23.16 -2.07
N LEU A 125 6.81 -22.02 -1.41
CA LEU A 125 7.83 -21.33 -0.60
C LEU A 125 8.42 -22.24 0.48
N LYS A 126 7.59 -22.99 1.20
CA LYS A 126 8.01 -23.92 2.27
C LYS A 126 8.90 -25.07 1.80
N ASP A 127 8.89 -25.41 0.51
CA ASP A 127 9.65 -26.52 -0.06
C ASP A 127 11.00 -26.05 -0.64
N PHE A 128 11.35 -24.79 -0.47
CA PHE A 128 12.62 -24.23 -0.95
C PHE A 128 13.80 -24.66 -0.07
N HIS A 129 14.70 -25.45 -0.61
CA HIS A 129 15.84 -26.03 0.14
C HIS A 129 16.93 -25.02 0.57
N GLY A 130 16.89 -23.79 0.07
CA GLY A 130 17.84 -22.72 0.40
C GLY A 130 17.56 -21.98 1.71
N ALA A 131 16.54 -22.39 2.47
CA ALA A 131 16.11 -21.72 3.70
C ALA A 131 15.44 -22.71 4.66
N GLU A 132 15.34 -22.32 5.94
CA GLU A 132 14.64 -23.07 6.98
C GLU A 132 13.18 -22.63 7.05
N VAL A 133 12.27 -23.57 7.25
CA VAL A 133 10.86 -23.27 7.55
C VAL A 133 10.77 -22.68 8.96
N MET A 134 9.98 -21.61 9.09
CA MET A 134 9.69 -20.99 10.39
C MET A 134 8.18 -20.84 10.62
N ASP A 135 7.78 -20.58 11.87
CA ASP A 135 6.39 -20.29 12.18
C ASP A 135 5.97 -18.93 11.60
N ALA A 136 4.81 -18.89 10.96
CA ALA A 136 4.29 -17.66 10.35
C ALA A 136 4.05 -16.52 11.37
N SER A 137 3.73 -16.87 12.62
CA SER A 137 3.53 -15.90 13.70
C SER A 137 4.82 -15.16 14.09
N GLU A 138 5.98 -15.76 13.85
CA GLU A 138 7.28 -15.17 14.15
C GLU A 138 7.75 -14.17 13.08
N LEU A 139 7.20 -14.23 11.85
CA LEU A 139 7.69 -13.46 10.72
C LEU A 139 7.66 -11.94 10.97
N LEU A 140 6.55 -11.42 11.48
CA LEU A 140 6.35 -9.99 11.67
C LEU A 140 7.20 -9.41 12.82
N VAL A 141 7.61 -10.26 13.75
CA VAL A 141 8.44 -9.91 14.92
C VAL A 141 9.89 -10.39 14.78
N HIS A 142 10.23 -10.95 13.61
CA HIS A 142 11.59 -11.42 13.32
C HIS A 142 12.58 -10.26 13.34
N GLU A 143 13.81 -10.52 13.82
CA GLU A 143 14.86 -9.50 13.86
C GLU A 143 15.33 -9.16 12.46
N CYS A 144 15.11 -7.91 12.06
CA CYS A 144 15.49 -7.37 10.76
C CYS A 144 15.66 -5.84 10.84
N ASP A 145 16.32 -5.24 9.87
CA ASP A 145 16.37 -3.79 9.75
C ASP A 145 15.08 -3.23 9.14
N VAL A 146 14.54 -3.92 8.13
CA VAL A 146 13.37 -3.47 7.36
C VAL A 146 12.34 -4.59 7.26
N LEU A 147 11.09 -4.27 7.62
CA LEU A 147 9.92 -5.13 7.47
C LEU A 147 9.04 -4.59 6.34
N LEU A 148 8.67 -5.48 5.38
CA LEU A 148 7.80 -5.13 4.26
C LEU A 148 6.51 -5.97 4.29
N PRO A 149 5.43 -5.48 4.89
CA PRO A 149 4.11 -6.11 4.73
C PRO A 149 3.61 -5.95 3.29
N CYS A 150 3.47 -7.07 2.56
CA CYS A 150 3.11 -7.08 1.13
C CYS A 150 1.76 -7.73 0.82
N ALA A 151 1.05 -8.26 1.84
CA ALA A 151 -0.14 -9.09 1.64
C ALA A 151 -1.41 -8.48 2.21
N LEU A 152 -1.64 -8.71 3.50
CA LEU A 152 -2.90 -8.45 4.17
C LEU A 152 -2.90 -7.12 4.90
N GLY A 153 -4.12 -6.51 5.00
CA GLY A 153 -4.38 -5.45 5.94
C GLY A 153 -4.48 -5.94 7.38
N GLY A 154 -4.16 -5.06 8.35
CA GLY A 154 -4.33 -5.33 9.79
C GLY A 154 -3.38 -6.38 10.37
N VAL A 155 -2.31 -6.72 9.67
CA VAL A 155 -1.33 -7.72 10.16
C VAL A 155 -0.47 -7.20 11.31
N LEU A 156 -0.20 -5.90 11.34
CA LEU A 156 0.43 -5.21 12.47
C LEU A 156 -0.66 -4.56 13.31
N ASN A 157 -0.84 -5.08 14.51
CA ASN A 157 -1.91 -4.72 15.41
C ASN A 157 -1.38 -4.47 16.82
N ARG A 158 -2.27 -4.14 17.76
CA ARG A 158 -1.94 -3.85 19.15
C ARG A 158 -1.19 -4.99 19.84
N GLU A 159 -1.44 -6.24 19.45
CA GLU A 159 -0.88 -7.41 20.13
C GLU A 159 0.58 -7.64 19.74
N ASN A 160 0.92 -7.53 18.44
CA ASN A 160 2.26 -7.83 17.94
C ASN A 160 3.18 -6.60 17.77
N ALA A 161 2.64 -5.39 17.68
CA ALA A 161 3.44 -4.18 17.52
C ALA A 161 4.49 -3.96 18.63
N PRO A 162 4.24 -4.30 19.91
CA PRO A 162 5.27 -4.23 20.95
C PRO A 162 6.50 -5.08 20.67
N ASP A 163 6.34 -6.22 20.00
CA ASP A 163 7.39 -7.21 19.75
C ASP A 163 8.13 -7.00 18.42
N VAL A 164 7.65 -6.10 17.56
CA VAL A 164 8.33 -5.75 16.29
C VAL A 164 9.74 -5.24 16.58
N LYS A 165 10.74 -5.85 15.92
CA LYS A 165 12.17 -5.52 16.07
C LYS A 165 12.73 -4.69 14.91
N ALA A 166 11.99 -4.58 13.83
CA ALA A 166 12.39 -3.78 12.67
C ALA A 166 12.57 -2.30 13.03
N LYS A 167 13.58 -1.66 12.43
CA LYS A 167 13.82 -0.21 12.54
C LYS A 167 12.92 0.57 11.58
N PHE A 168 12.64 -0.04 10.42
CA PHE A 168 11.83 0.55 9.36
C PHE A 168 10.72 -0.42 8.95
N ILE A 169 9.52 0.11 8.72
CA ILE A 169 8.41 -0.63 8.11
C ILE A 169 8.04 0.09 6.82
N ILE A 170 8.00 -0.66 5.70
CA ILE A 170 7.60 -0.14 4.39
C ILE A 170 6.31 -0.84 3.99
N GLU A 171 5.20 -0.12 4.01
CA GLU A 171 3.87 -0.68 3.79
C GLU A 171 3.57 -0.88 2.31
N ALA A 172 3.94 -2.04 1.78
CA ALA A 172 3.63 -2.40 0.41
C ALA A 172 2.18 -2.92 0.22
N ALA A 173 1.59 -3.49 1.27
CA ALA A 173 0.15 -3.80 1.32
C ALA A 173 -0.69 -2.56 1.64
N ASN A 174 -2.02 -2.64 1.40
CA ASN A 174 -2.94 -1.60 1.85
C ASN A 174 -3.35 -1.82 3.31
N HIS A 175 -3.19 -0.77 4.12
CA HIS A 175 -3.56 -0.74 5.53
C HIS A 175 -3.00 -1.95 6.34
N PRO A 176 -1.70 -2.25 6.26
CA PRO A 176 -1.15 -3.39 6.97
C PRO A 176 -0.99 -3.14 8.46
N THR A 177 -0.94 -1.88 8.87
CA THR A 177 -0.74 -1.45 10.27
C THR A 177 -1.99 -0.76 10.80
N ASP A 178 -2.55 -1.32 11.86
CA ASP A 178 -3.67 -0.69 12.58
C ASP A 178 -3.25 0.62 13.26
N PRO A 179 -4.14 1.59 13.44
CA PRO A 179 -3.80 2.87 14.08
C PRO A 179 -3.21 2.73 15.49
N GLU A 180 -3.65 1.75 16.26
CA GLU A 180 -3.10 1.48 17.59
C GLU A 180 -1.68 0.94 17.52
N ALA A 181 -1.40 0.08 16.54
CA ALA A 181 -0.06 -0.40 16.27
C ALA A 181 0.86 0.74 15.79
N ASP A 182 0.38 1.62 14.93
CA ASP A 182 1.13 2.79 14.45
C ASP A 182 1.57 3.70 15.60
N GLU A 183 0.70 3.92 16.60
CA GLU A 183 1.03 4.67 17.80
C GLU A 183 2.12 3.99 18.65
N ILE A 184 2.03 2.66 18.81
CA ILE A 184 3.02 1.86 19.56
C ILE A 184 4.37 1.91 18.84
N LEU A 185 4.39 1.66 17.52
CA LEU A 185 5.60 1.67 16.70
C LEU A 185 6.25 3.06 16.68
N THR A 186 5.46 4.12 16.56
CA THR A 186 5.96 5.51 16.64
C THR A 186 6.64 5.78 17.98
N LYS A 187 6.01 5.38 19.10
CA LYS A 187 6.62 5.54 20.45
C LYS A 187 7.90 4.71 20.63
N LYS A 188 8.03 3.59 19.94
CA LYS A 188 9.25 2.77 19.89
C LYS A 188 10.34 3.37 19.01
N GLY A 189 10.07 4.44 18.28
CA GLY A 189 11.02 5.04 17.32
C GLY A 189 11.13 4.29 15.99
N VAL A 190 10.21 3.38 15.69
CA VAL A 190 10.16 2.68 14.40
C VAL A 190 9.63 3.64 13.33
N VAL A 191 10.37 3.76 12.23
CA VAL A 191 9.97 4.62 11.12
C VAL A 191 9.05 3.85 10.19
N VAL A 192 7.79 4.29 10.06
CA VAL A 192 6.81 3.67 9.15
C VAL A 192 6.68 4.52 7.89
N LEU A 193 7.03 3.95 6.74
CA LEU A 193 6.73 4.53 5.43
C LEU A 193 5.33 4.05 5.01
N PRO A 194 4.32 4.94 5.02
CA PRO A 194 2.92 4.54 4.94
C PRO A 194 2.52 4.08 3.55
N ASP A 195 1.52 3.21 3.49
CA ASP A 195 0.94 2.62 2.28
C ASP A 195 0.53 3.65 1.23
N ILE A 196 -0.11 4.73 1.64
CA ILE A 196 -0.53 5.83 0.76
C ILE A 196 0.62 6.38 -0.10
N TYR A 197 1.87 6.18 0.32
CA TYR A 197 3.05 6.52 -0.45
C TYR A 197 3.79 5.26 -0.94
N ALA A 198 4.08 4.32 -0.06
CA ALA A 198 5.00 3.21 -0.35
C ALA A 198 4.52 2.31 -1.50
N ASN A 199 3.21 2.09 -1.61
CA ASN A 199 2.61 1.27 -2.67
C ASN A 199 2.00 2.09 -3.83
N ALA A 200 2.20 3.40 -3.86
CA ALA A 200 1.62 4.29 -4.87
C ALA A 200 2.17 4.04 -6.30
N GLY A 201 3.32 3.39 -6.44
CA GLY A 201 3.95 3.13 -7.73
C GLY A 201 3.02 2.41 -8.71
N GLY A 202 2.35 1.37 -8.27
CA GLY A 202 1.40 0.62 -9.11
C GLY A 202 0.22 1.48 -9.59
N VAL A 203 -0.32 2.33 -8.75
CA VAL A 203 -1.39 3.27 -9.11
C VAL A 203 -0.91 4.33 -10.10
N ILE A 204 0.31 4.85 -9.92
CA ILE A 204 0.91 5.83 -10.83
C ILE A 204 1.11 5.23 -12.22
N VAL A 205 1.71 4.04 -12.32
CA VAL A 205 1.91 3.36 -13.61
C VAL A 205 0.57 3.00 -14.27
N SER A 206 -0.42 2.57 -13.52
CA SER A 206 -1.78 2.36 -14.01
C SER A 206 -2.44 3.65 -14.53
N TYR A 207 -2.08 4.81 -13.97
CA TYR A 207 -2.50 6.10 -14.53
C TYR A 207 -1.77 6.41 -15.85
N PHE A 208 -0.48 6.12 -15.95
CA PHE A 208 0.26 6.26 -17.22
C PHE A 208 -0.31 5.38 -18.33
N GLU A 209 -0.67 4.13 -18.02
CA GLU A 209 -1.38 3.24 -18.93
C GLU A 209 -2.67 3.88 -19.45
N TRP A 210 -3.49 4.43 -18.54
CA TRP A 210 -4.72 5.12 -18.92
C TRP A 210 -4.44 6.34 -19.83
N VAL A 211 -3.42 7.14 -19.53
CA VAL A 211 -3.00 8.29 -20.36
C VAL A 211 -2.59 7.84 -21.77
N GLN A 212 -1.79 6.78 -21.87
CA GLN A 212 -1.36 6.22 -23.15
C GLN A 212 -2.55 5.71 -23.97
N ASN A 213 -3.50 5.02 -23.32
CA ASN A 213 -4.71 4.53 -23.98
C ASN A 213 -5.59 5.68 -24.52
N ILE A 214 -5.72 6.78 -23.78
CA ILE A 214 -6.49 7.95 -24.25
C ILE A 214 -5.77 8.68 -25.38
N GLN A 215 -4.44 8.76 -25.34
CA GLN A 215 -3.63 9.42 -26.35
C GLN A 215 -3.41 8.56 -27.59
N GLY A 216 -3.64 7.25 -27.51
CA GLY A 216 -3.34 6.29 -28.58
C GLY A 216 -1.84 6.20 -28.88
N PHE A 217 -0.98 6.49 -27.91
CA PHE A 217 0.47 6.48 -28.05
C PHE A 217 1.14 5.75 -26.89
N MET A 218 2.01 4.80 -27.21
CA MET A 218 2.72 3.99 -26.22
C MET A 218 4.05 4.62 -25.83
N TRP A 219 4.40 4.50 -24.56
CA TRP A 219 5.69 4.94 -24.04
C TRP A 219 6.65 3.75 -23.91
N GLU A 220 7.92 4.02 -24.15
CA GLU A 220 8.99 3.05 -23.85
C GLU A 220 9.12 2.85 -22.33
N GLU A 221 9.61 1.69 -21.92
CA GLU A 221 9.74 1.32 -20.51
C GLU A 221 10.61 2.32 -19.73
N GLU A 222 11.71 2.79 -20.32
CA GLU A 222 12.61 3.77 -19.72
C GLU A 222 11.89 5.08 -19.40
N LYS A 223 10.97 5.52 -20.28
CA LYS A 223 10.17 6.71 -20.05
C LYS A 223 9.19 6.51 -18.91
N VAL A 224 8.53 5.35 -18.84
CA VAL A 224 7.63 5.00 -17.73
C VAL A 224 8.39 5.02 -16.41
N ASN A 225 9.55 4.37 -16.34
CA ASN A 225 10.40 4.32 -15.16
C ASN A 225 10.92 5.70 -14.74
N MET A 226 11.35 6.51 -15.68
CA MET A 226 11.81 7.89 -15.42
C MET A 226 10.70 8.74 -14.81
N GLU A 227 9.51 8.74 -15.39
CA GLU A 227 8.37 9.48 -14.86
C GLU A 227 7.91 8.94 -13.50
N LEU A 228 7.90 7.62 -13.32
CA LEU A 228 7.61 7.02 -12.02
C LEU A 228 8.57 7.51 -10.93
N HIS A 229 9.87 7.46 -11.19
CA HIS A 229 10.90 7.98 -10.27
C HIS A 229 10.67 9.45 -9.92
N LYS A 230 10.40 10.28 -10.91
CA LYS A 230 10.14 11.71 -10.73
C LYS A 230 8.92 11.96 -9.83
N TYR A 231 7.80 11.25 -10.08
CA TYR A 231 6.59 11.37 -9.28
C TYR A 231 6.82 10.91 -7.83
N MET A 232 7.45 9.74 -7.65
CA MET A 232 7.72 9.19 -6.32
C MET A 232 8.67 10.10 -5.51
N ASN A 233 9.77 10.54 -6.11
CA ASN A 233 10.72 11.43 -5.43
C ASN A 233 10.08 12.76 -5.05
N SER A 234 9.34 13.39 -5.97
CA SER A 234 8.62 14.63 -5.69
C SER A 234 7.58 14.45 -4.58
N ALA A 235 6.84 13.33 -4.58
CA ALA A 235 5.87 13.03 -3.54
C ALA A 235 6.56 12.89 -2.18
N PHE A 236 7.68 12.18 -2.10
CA PHE A 236 8.42 12.01 -0.84
C PHE A 236 8.94 13.34 -0.28
N GLN A 237 9.52 14.22 -1.11
CA GLN A 237 9.96 15.53 -0.65
C GLN A 237 8.79 16.38 -0.13
N ASN A 238 7.64 16.34 -0.81
CA ASN A 238 6.45 17.04 -0.35
C ASN A 238 5.91 16.49 0.98
N ILE A 239 5.94 15.17 1.18
CA ILE A 239 5.57 14.54 2.45
C ILE A 239 6.52 14.99 3.56
N LYS A 240 7.84 14.96 3.33
CA LYS A 240 8.83 15.44 4.30
C LYS A 240 8.61 16.91 4.68
N ALA A 241 8.34 17.76 3.70
CA ALA A 241 8.03 19.16 3.94
C ALA A 241 6.77 19.32 4.79
N MET A 242 5.72 18.53 4.49
CA MET A 242 4.49 18.52 5.28
C MET A 242 4.72 18.05 6.71
N CYS A 243 5.49 16.97 6.91
CA CYS A 243 5.87 16.50 8.24
C CYS A 243 6.57 17.57 9.06
N LYS A 244 7.52 18.28 8.44
CA LYS A 244 8.24 19.38 9.09
C LYS A 244 7.33 20.55 9.45
N SER A 245 6.40 20.92 8.57
CA SER A 245 5.49 22.06 8.79
C SER A 245 4.39 21.79 9.82
N GLN A 246 3.97 20.53 9.95
CA GLN A 246 2.87 20.12 10.82
C GLN A 246 3.35 19.37 12.07
N ASP A 247 4.66 19.21 12.25
CA ASP A 247 5.28 18.43 13.34
C ASP A 247 4.62 17.05 13.52
N CYS A 248 4.59 16.26 12.45
CA CYS A 248 3.92 14.97 12.43
C CYS A 248 4.74 13.86 11.75
N ASN A 249 4.36 12.60 11.98
CA ASN A 249 5.01 11.44 11.35
C ASN A 249 4.68 11.34 9.85
N LEU A 250 5.36 10.42 9.15
CA LEU A 250 5.23 10.25 7.69
C LEU A 250 3.80 9.89 7.27
N ARG A 251 3.07 9.10 8.06
CA ARG A 251 1.67 8.75 7.79
C ARG A 251 0.79 10.00 7.80
N MET A 252 0.87 10.77 8.86
CA MET A 252 0.06 11.99 8.96
C MET A 252 0.49 13.04 7.94
N GLY A 253 1.78 13.17 7.65
CA GLY A 253 2.27 14.05 6.58
C GLY A 253 1.71 13.68 5.21
N ALA A 254 1.67 12.39 4.88
CA ALA A 254 1.11 11.89 3.62
C ALA A 254 -0.41 12.11 3.53
N PHE A 255 -1.16 11.77 4.58
CA PHE A 255 -2.60 12.03 4.64
C PHE A 255 -2.92 13.52 4.54
N THR A 256 -2.25 14.36 5.33
CA THR A 256 -2.46 15.81 5.33
C THR A 256 -2.16 16.42 3.96
N LEU A 257 -1.09 15.99 3.30
CA LEU A 257 -0.77 16.41 1.93
C LEU A 257 -1.86 16.00 0.94
N GLY A 258 -2.34 14.76 1.02
CA GLY A 258 -3.40 14.24 0.14
C GLY A 258 -4.72 15.01 0.33
N VAL A 259 -5.18 15.12 1.56
CA VAL A 259 -6.42 15.85 1.92
C VAL A 259 -6.33 17.31 1.50
N ASN A 260 -5.20 17.98 1.76
CA ASN A 260 -5.00 19.39 1.36
C ASN A 260 -5.12 19.58 -0.16
N ARG A 261 -4.55 18.67 -0.95
CA ARG A 261 -4.64 18.74 -2.43
C ARG A 261 -6.07 18.62 -2.93
N VAL A 262 -6.85 17.70 -2.37
CA VAL A 262 -8.26 17.52 -2.75
C VAL A 262 -9.10 18.69 -2.27
N ALA A 263 -8.99 19.07 -0.99
CA ALA A 263 -9.73 20.18 -0.40
C ALA A 263 -9.53 21.49 -1.18
N ARG A 264 -8.27 21.83 -1.49
CA ARG A 264 -7.96 23.02 -2.31
C ARG A 264 -8.57 22.96 -3.70
N ALA A 265 -8.53 21.80 -4.36
CA ALA A 265 -9.11 21.65 -5.68
C ALA A 265 -10.64 21.79 -5.65
N THR A 266 -11.29 21.27 -4.60
CA THR A 266 -12.73 21.38 -4.38
C THR A 266 -13.15 22.84 -4.16
N ILE A 267 -12.43 23.57 -3.31
CA ILE A 267 -12.66 24.99 -3.06
C ILE A 267 -12.48 25.82 -4.36
N LEU A 268 -11.38 25.57 -5.09
CA LEU A 268 -11.09 26.30 -6.34
C LEU A 268 -12.10 26.04 -7.47
N ARG A 269 -12.85 24.95 -7.42
CA ARG A 269 -13.99 24.70 -8.31
C ARG A 269 -15.22 25.53 -7.99
N GLY A 270 -15.20 26.30 -6.91
CA GLY A 270 -16.34 27.07 -6.46
C GLY A 270 -17.41 26.24 -5.77
N TRP A 271 -17.04 25.09 -5.24
CA TRP A 271 -17.95 24.34 -4.37
C TRP A 271 -17.92 24.98 -3.00
N GLU A 272 -18.76 25.97 -2.81
CA GLU A 272 -19.13 26.48 -1.48
C GLU A 272 -20.06 25.45 -0.83
N ALA A 273 -19.55 24.78 0.19
CA ALA A 273 -20.34 23.86 0.99
C ALA A 273 -21.28 24.63 1.94
#